data_a6834f6c2c4de9bd53ba27070046cac8
#
_entry.id   a6834f6c2c4de9bd53ba27070046cac8
#
_cell.length_a   1.000
_cell.length_b   1.000
_cell.length_c   1.000
_cell.angle_alpha   90.00
_cell.angle_beta   90.00
_cell.angle_gamma   90.00
#
_symmetry.space_group_name_H-M   'P 1'
#
loop_
_entity.id
_entity.type
_entity.pdbx_description
1 polymer ?
#
loop_
_entity_poly.entity_id
_entity_poly.type
_entity_poly.pdbx_seq_one_letter_code
_entity_poly.pdbx_strand_id
1 'polypeptide(L)'
;MNKILVSIVFAVILVLGINKITDIIFYNPAPQTSAYQVNVTTVASNETQTSSESSEAGDIMVLFASTDLAKAKKLFSTKCSSCHNVAKGSKHKIGPSLNNIWRKVGSAPDYKYSKALLAYGKTWDVAELDGFLLNPKKWIPKNKMGFLGLKKPEDRAKIIFFLNKNTDNPLPLQ
;
A
#
# COMPACT_ATOMS: atom_id res chain seq x y z
N MET A 1 0.86 -16.15 54.18
CA MET A 1 0.11 -15.05 53.55
C MET A 1 1.02 -13.97 52.97
N ASN A 2 2.08 -13.55 53.65
CA ASN A 2 2.91 -12.43 53.20
C ASN A 2 3.66 -12.65 51.88
N LYS A 3 4.06 -13.88 51.54
CA LYS A 3 4.81 -14.15 50.27
C LYS A 3 3.94 -13.94 49.02
N ILE A 4 2.68 -14.35 49.05
CA ILE A 4 1.73 -14.16 47.95
C ILE A 4 1.43 -12.68 47.72
N LEU A 5 1.24 -11.92 48.81
CA LEU A 5 0.98 -10.49 48.75
C LEU A 5 2.16 -9.72 48.15
N VAL A 6 3.40 -10.08 48.54
CA VAL A 6 4.64 -9.50 47.97
C VAL A 6 4.76 -9.82 46.47
N SER A 7 4.45 -11.05 46.04
CA SER A 7 4.48 -11.42 44.64
C SER A 7 3.47 -10.65 43.78
N ILE A 8 2.28 -10.42 44.32
CA ILE A 8 1.24 -9.63 43.62
C ILE A 8 1.69 -8.17 43.47
N VAL A 9 2.20 -7.57 44.55
CA VAL A 9 2.68 -6.17 44.53
C VAL A 9 3.82 -6.04 43.52
N PHE A 10 4.76 -6.97 43.52
CA PHE A 10 5.89 -6.96 42.56
C PHE A 10 5.39 -7.08 41.13
N ALA A 11 4.43 -7.96 40.84
CA ALA A 11 3.86 -8.10 39.50
C ALA A 11 3.16 -6.81 39.03
N VAL A 12 2.41 -6.15 39.91
CA VAL A 12 1.74 -4.88 39.57
C VAL A 12 2.75 -3.77 39.28
N ILE A 13 3.82 -3.65 40.09
CA ILE A 13 4.89 -2.67 39.82
C ILE A 13 5.56 -2.94 38.49
N LEU A 14 5.80 -4.21 38.13
CA LEU A 14 6.43 -4.59 36.90
C LEU A 14 5.57 -4.22 35.68
N VAL A 15 4.26 -4.49 35.74
CA VAL A 15 3.30 -4.13 34.69
C VAL A 15 3.21 -2.61 34.52
N LEU A 16 3.12 -1.87 35.61
CA LEU A 16 3.06 -0.41 35.55
C LEU A 16 4.37 0.19 35.02
N GLY A 17 5.52 -0.40 35.37
CA GLY A 17 6.83 0.01 34.86
C GLY A 17 6.94 -0.23 33.35
N ILE A 18 6.55 -1.39 32.84
CA ILE A 18 6.57 -1.68 31.42
C ILE A 18 5.66 -0.72 30.65
N ASN A 19 4.44 -0.46 31.13
CA ASN A 19 3.55 0.49 30.48
C ASN A 19 4.15 1.90 30.40
N LYS A 20 4.76 2.39 31.49
CA LYS A 20 5.42 3.70 31.47
C LYS A 20 6.60 3.78 30.52
N ILE A 21 7.42 2.74 30.46
CA ILE A 21 8.56 2.67 29.53
C ILE A 21 8.05 2.63 28.08
N THR A 22 7.01 1.86 27.82
CA THR A 22 6.37 1.79 26.50
C THR A 22 5.83 3.15 26.06
N ASP A 23 5.14 3.87 26.96
CA ASP A 23 4.65 5.21 26.68
C ASP A 23 5.78 6.18 26.33
N ILE A 24 6.91 6.14 27.06
CA ILE A 24 8.06 7.03 26.81
C ILE A 24 8.72 6.72 25.46
N ILE A 25 8.86 5.43 25.10
CA ILE A 25 9.54 5.02 23.85
C ILE A 25 8.63 5.24 22.64
N PHE A 26 7.34 5.03 22.77
CA PHE A 26 6.37 5.07 21.67
C PHE A 26 5.47 6.30 21.67
N TYR A 27 5.66 7.24 22.63
CA TYR A 27 4.92 8.48 22.63
C TYR A 27 5.25 9.32 21.40
N ASN A 28 4.32 9.33 20.46
CA ASN A 28 4.37 10.18 19.28
C ASN A 28 3.25 11.22 19.42
N PRO A 29 3.55 12.47 19.86
CA PRO A 29 2.52 13.50 19.99
C PRO A 29 1.88 13.73 18.62
N ALA A 30 0.55 13.69 18.58
CA ALA A 30 -0.18 14.06 17.37
C ALA A 30 0.20 15.49 16.96
N PRO A 31 0.55 15.74 15.69
CA PRO A 31 0.89 17.08 15.21
C PRO A 31 -0.28 18.02 15.46
N GLN A 32 -0.04 19.12 16.15
CA GLN A 32 -1.04 20.12 16.55
C GLN A 32 -1.59 20.92 15.36
N THR A 33 -0.96 20.83 14.21
CA THR A 33 -1.38 21.46 12.97
C THR A 33 -1.45 20.42 11.87
N SER A 34 -2.60 20.30 11.21
CA SER A 34 -2.71 19.54 9.98
C SER A 34 -1.76 20.14 8.96
N ALA A 35 -0.79 19.37 8.47
CA ALA A 35 0.13 19.79 7.42
C ALA A 35 -0.58 20.07 6.06
N TYR A 36 -1.89 19.87 6.03
CA TYR A 36 -2.72 20.05 4.84
C TYR A 36 -3.69 21.21 5.06
N GLN A 37 -3.28 22.44 4.69
CA GLN A 37 -4.19 23.58 4.59
C GLN A 37 -4.81 23.58 3.18
N VAL A 38 -6.06 23.17 3.11
CA VAL A 38 -6.88 23.38 1.90
C VAL A 38 -7.43 24.78 1.93
N ASN A 39 -6.94 25.67 1.08
CA ASN A 39 -7.57 26.96 0.80
C ASN A 39 -8.87 26.71 0.03
N VAL A 40 -9.99 26.67 0.74
CA VAL A 40 -11.32 26.59 0.14
C VAL A 40 -11.73 27.99 -0.29
N THR A 41 -11.54 28.32 -1.55
CA THR A 41 -12.24 29.48 -2.14
C THR A 41 -13.68 29.05 -2.41
N THR A 42 -14.59 29.56 -1.63
CA THR A 42 -16.05 29.37 -1.75
C THR A 42 -16.57 29.82 -3.10
N VAL A 43 -17.08 28.89 -3.89
CA VAL A 43 -18.12 29.16 -4.90
C VAL A 43 -19.26 28.17 -4.69
N ALA A 44 -20.45 28.74 -4.54
CA ALA A 44 -21.69 28.08 -4.15
C ALA A 44 -22.28 27.21 -5.25
N SER A 45 -22.87 26.11 -4.81
CA SER A 45 -24.06 25.41 -5.33
C SER A 45 -24.03 24.80 -6.74
N ASN A 46 -23.97 23.49 -6.85
CA ASN A 46 -25.14 22.66 -7.13
C ASN A 46 -24.81 21.16 -6.99
N GLU A 47 -25.72 20.47 -6.33
CA GLU A 47 -25.66 19.02 -6.11
C GLU A 47 -25.71 18.25 -7.41
N THR A 48 -24.77 17.35 -7.62
CA THR A 48 -25.03 16.08 -8.29
C THR A 48 -23.97 15.09 -7.81
N GLN A 49 -24.39 14.07 -7.09
CA GLN A 49 -23.57 12.95 -6.66
C GLN A 49 -22.98 12.25 -7.88
N THR A 50 -21.67 12.31 -8.03
CA THR A 50 -20.94 11.38 -8.89
C THR A 50 -19.58 11.14 -8.26
N SER A 51 -19.43 9.90 -7.76
CA SER A 51 -18.22 9.14 -7.40
C SER A 51 -16.91 9.91 -7.17
N SER A 52 -16.49 9.94 -5.91
CA SER A 52 -15.20 10.43 -5.39
C SER A 52 -14.01 9.52 -5.72
N GLU A 53 -13.83 9.12 -6.98
CA GLU A 53 -12.69 8.25 -7.39
C GLU A 53 -11.55 8.99 -8.10
N SER A 54 -11.67 10.29 -8.39
CA SER A 54 -10.68 11.00 -9.21
C SER A 54 -9.63 11.82 -8.44
N SER A 55 -9.83 12.10 -7.15
CA SER A 55 -8.91 12.96 -6.38
C SER A 55 -7.64 12.22 -5.88
N GLU A 56 -7.72 10.91 -5.64
CA GLU A 56 -6.56 10.15 -5.14
C GLU A 56 -5.53 9.80 -6.23
N ALA A 57 -5.95 9.67 -7.48
CA ALA A 57 -5.03 9.37 -8.59
C ALA A 57 -4.15 10.56 -8.98
N GLY A 58 -4.64 11.79 -8.79
CA GLY A 58 -3.85 13.02 -9.01
C GLY A 58 -2.71 13.16 -8.01
N ASP A 59 -2.95 12.83 -6.76
CA ASP A 59 -1.96 12.97 -5.69
C ASP A 59 -0.78 11.99 -5.84
N ILE A 60 -1.00 10.78 -6.33
CA ILE A 60 0.08 9.81 -6.49
C ILE A 60 1.03 10.16 -7.63
N MET A 61 0.56 10.83 -8.69
CA MET A 61 1.41 11.26 -9.82
C MET A 61 2.50 12.22 -9.38
N VAL A 62 2.19 13.15 -8.46
CA VAL A 62 3.16 14.11 -7.92
C VAL A 62 4.29 13.40 -7.16
N LEU A 63 3.99 12.27 -6.52
CA LEU A 63 4.96 11.53 -5.72
C LEU A 63 6.02 10.80 -6.58
N PHE A 64 5.75 10.55 -7.87
CA PHE A 64 6.73 9.88 -8.74
C PHE A 64 7.98 10.73 -8.95
N ALA A 65 7.86 12.05 -9.08
CA ALA A 65 8.98 12.96 -9.30
C ALA A 65 10.03 12.90 -8.16
N SER A 66 9.58 12.62 -6.94
CA SER A 66 10.44 12.51 -5.76
C SER A 66 10.86 11.06 -5.42
N THR A 67 10.47 10.09 -6.25
CA THR A 67 10.68 8.67 -5.94
C THR A 67 12.09 8.22 -6.29
N ASP A 68 12.84 7.78 -5.28
CA ASP A 68 14.15 7.17 -5.41
C ASP A 68 14.04 5.69 -5.79
N LEU A 69 14.74 5.28 -6.87
CA LEU A 69 14.68 3.91 -7.39
C LEU A 69 15.28 2.88 -6.42
N ALA A 70 16.33 3.22 -5.67
CA ALA A 70 16.95 2.28 -4.73
C ALA A 70 16.02 2.01 -3.54
N LYS A 71 15.34 3.05 -3.04
CA LYS A 71 14.31 2.91 -2.00
C LYS A 71 13.11 2.12 -2.49
N ALA A 72 12.68 2.36 -3.73
CA ALA A 72 11.57 1.63 -4.38
C ALA A 72 11.91 0.14 -4.52
N LYS A 73 13.12 -0.19 -5.02
CA LYS A 73 13.63 -1.56 -5.11
C LYS A 73 13.71 -2.24 -3.75
N LYS A 74 14.21 -1.55 -2.72
CA LYS A 74 14.28 -2.07 -1.35
C LYS A 74 12.87 -2.39 -0.81
N LEU A 75 11.91 -1.49 -1.02
CA LEU A 75 10.53 -1.72 -0.59
C LEU A 75 9.90 -2.91 -1.30
N PHE A 76 10.07 -3.03 -2.63
CA PHE A 76 9.62 -4.20 -3.38
C PHE A 76 10.24 -5.50 -2.84
N SER A 77 11.55 -5.50 -2.60
CA SER A 77 12.24 -6.65 -2.03
C SER A 77 11.66 -7.09 -0.68
N THR A 78 11.29 -6.14 0.16
CA THR A 78 10.76 -6.41 1.51
C THR A 78 9.29 -6.83 1.51
N LYS A 79 8.46 -6.22 0.64
CA LYS A 79 6.99 -6.37 0.70
C LYS A 79 6.41 -7.31 -0.37
N CYS A 80 7.10 -7.49 -1.49
CA CYS A 80 6.53 -8.15 -2.66
C CYS A 80 7.33 -9.38 -3.11
N SER A 81 8.66 -9.39 -2.96
CA SER A 81 9.55 -10.37 -3.57
C SER A 81 9.40 -11.80 -3.02
N SER A 82 8.85 -11.97 -1.83
CA SER A 82 8.50 -13.30 -1.29
C SER A 82 7.47 -14.02 -2.17
N CYS A 83 6.54 -13.27 -2.74
CA CYS A 83 5.43 -13.81 -3.54
C CYS A 83 5.56 -13.54 -5.03
N HIS A 84 6.31 -12.53 -5.46
CA HIS A 84 6.39 -12.08 -6.84
C HIS A 84 7.83 -11.95 -7.34
N ASN A 85 8.06 -12.32 -8.60
CA ASN A 85 9.22 -11.89 -9.38
C ASN A 85 8.85 -10.66 -10.23
N VAL A 86 9.88 -9.92 -10.71
CA VAL A 86 9.68 -8.73 -11.54
C VAL A 86 10.62 -8.68 -12.74
N ALA A 87 11.67 -9.49 -12.75
CA ALA A 87 12.60 -9.52 -13.86
C ALA A 87 11.95 -10.09 -15.13
N LYS A 88 12.38 -9.58 -16.31
CA LYS A 88 11.93 -10.09 -17.62
C LYS A 88 12.18 -11.59 -17.74
N GLY A 89 11.18 -12.34 -18.20
CA GLY A 89 11.26 -13.79 -18.35
C GLY A 89 11.28 -14.58 -17.02
N SER A 90 11.10 -13.92 -15.89
CA SER A 90 11.09 -14.61 -14.60
C SER A 90 9.85 -15.47 -14.41
N LYS A 91 10.05 -16.62 -13.77
CA LYS A 91 8.96 -17.55 -13.42
C LYS A 91 8.02 -16.95 -12.38
N HIS A 92 6.79 -17.43 -12.36
CA HIS A 92 5.86 -17.16 -11.27
C HIS A 92 6.36 -17.76 -9.95
N LYS A 93 5.93 -17.16 -8.86
CA LYS A 93 6.06 -17.70 -7.49
C LYS A 93 4.66 -18.02 -6.95
N ILE A 94 4.40 -17.70 -5.70
CA ILE A 94 3.05 -17.77 -5.11
C ILE A 94 2.09 -16.86 -5.89
N GLY A 95 2.57 -15.68 -6.29
CA GLY A 95 1.89 -14.74 -7.18
C GLY A 95 2.50 -14.74 -8.60
N PRO A 96 1.85 -14.08 -9.55
CA PRO A 96 2.35 -13.93 -10.91
C PRO A 96 3.63 -13.10 -10.96
N SER A 97 4.46 -13.30 -12.01
CA SER A 97 5.50 -12.34 -12.34
C SER A 97 4.89 -10.99 -12.68
N LEU A 98 5.45 -9.92 -12.11
CA LEU A 98 4.98 -8.53 -12.27
C LEU A 98 5.73 -7.77 -13.38
N ASN A 99 6.61 -8.45 -14.13
CA ASN A 99 7.17 -7.86 -15.34
C ASN A 99 6.05 -7.48 -16.31
N ASN A 100 6.18 -6.34 -17.00
CA ASN A 100 5.16 -5.84 -17.92
C ASN A 100 3.77 -5.73 -17.27
N ILE A 101 3.69 -5.02 -16.14
CA ILE A 101 2.45 -4.92 -15.35
C ILE A 101 1.30 -4.25 -16.10
N TRP A 102 1.58 -3.33 -17.04
CA TRP A 102 0.59 -2.56 -17.79
C TRP A 102 -0.15 -3.43 -18.82
N ARG A 103 -0.92 -4.37 -18.32
CA ARG A 103 -1.71 -5.33 -19.11
C ARG A 103 -3.06 -5.58 -18.47
N LYS A 104 -3.94 -6.27 -19.18
CA LYS A 104 -5.24 -6.70 -18.64
C LYS A 104 -5.03 -7.46 -17.32
N VAL A 105 -5.84 -7.14 -16.33
CA VAL A 105 -5.83 -7.83 -15.04
C VAL A 105 -6.09 -9.32 -15.25
N GLY A 106 -5.30 -10.16 -14.62
CA GLY A 106 -5.45 -11.61 -14.76
C GLY A 106 -4.87 -12.21 -16.04
N SER A 107 -4.03 -11.48 -16.82
CA SER A 107 -3.54 -11.93 -18.12
C SER A 107 -2.06 -12.35 -18.16
N ALA A 108 -1.36 -12.48 -17.03
CA ALA A 108 -0.01 -13.04 -17.10
C ALA A 108 -0.07 -14.48 -17.60
N PRO A 109 0.75 -14.84 -18.63
CA PRO A 109 0.75 -16.17 -19.21
C PRO A 109 1.00 -17.25 -18.14
N ASP A 110 0.40 -18.42 -18.28
CA ASP A 110 0.67 -19.62 -17.46
C ASP A 110 0.44 -19.48 -15.94
N TYR A 111 -0.23 -18.41 -15.48
CA TYR A 111 -0.57 -18.23 -14.07
C TYR A 111 -2.05 -18.49 -13.79
N LYS A 112 -2.37 -19.32 -12.77
CA LYS A 112 -3.74 -19.64 -12.37
C LYS A 112 -4.36 -18.57 -11.45
N TYR A 113 -4.97 -17.57 -12.04
CA TYR A 113 -5.65 -16.49 -11.33
C TYR A 113 -6.91 -16.94 -10.58
N SER A 114 -7.37 -16.12 -9.64
CA SER A 114 -8.72 -16.25 -9.06
C SER A 114 -9.79 -15.87 -10.10
N LYS A 115 -10.99 -16.45 -9.96
CA LYS A 115 -12.13 -16.07 -10.78
C LYS A 115 -12.41 -14.56 -10.71
N ALA A 116 -12.21 -13.94 -9.54
CA ALA A 116 -12.40 -12.51 -9.34
C ALA A 116 -11.44 -11.66 -10.20
N LEU A 117 -10.15 -12.01 -10.27
CA LEU A 117 -9.18 -11.30 -11.10
C LEU A 117 -9.43 -11.50 -12.60
N LEU A 118 -9.85 -12.71 -13.01
CA LEU A 118 -10.21 -13.00 -14.41
C LEU A 118 -11.45 -12.22 -14.86
N ALA A 119 -12.44 -12.08 -13.98
CA ALA A 119 -13.70 -11.39 -14.25
C ALA A 119 -13.60 -9.87 -14.12
N TYR A 120 -12.51 -9.32 -13.57
CA TYR A 120 -12.39 -7.88 -13.31
C TYR A 120 -12.44 -7.03 -14.58
N GLY A 121 -11.88 -7.52 -15.66
CA GLY A 121 -12.08 -6.98 -17.02
C GLY A 121 -11.27 -5.73 -17.37
N LYS A 122 -10.70 -5.02 -16.41
CA LYS A 122 -9.90 -3.80 -16.60
C LYS A 122 -8.44 -4.12 -16.95
N THR A 123 -7.73 -3.11 -17.44
CA THR A 123 -6.28 -3.10 -17.60
C THR A 123 -5.66 -2.40 -16.40
N TRP A 124 -4.49 -2.86 -15.96
CA TRP A 124 -3.74 -2.14 -14.94
C TRP A 124 -3.29 -0.78 -15.49
N ASP A 125 -3.64 0.26 -14.80
CA ASP A 125 -3.11 1.61 -14.91
C ASP A 125 -2.65 2.09 -13.53
N VAL A 126 -2.22 3.34 -13.41
CA VAL A 126 -1.71 3.89 -12.15
C VAL A 126 -2.79 3.91 -11.08
N ALA A 127 -4.01 4.34 -11.41
CA ALA A 127 -5.12 4.44 -10.47
C ALA A 127 -5.60 3.07 -9.98
N GLU A 128 -5.75 2.12 -10.92
CA GLU A 128 -6.14 0.75 -10.59
C GLU A 128 -5.09 0.06 -9.70
N LEU A 129 -3.81 0.30 -10.00
CA LEU A 129 -2.72 -0.26 -9.20
C LEU A 129 -2.62 0.39 -7.83
N ASP A 130 -2.83 1.69 -7.73
CA ASP A 130 -2.85 2.42 -6.46
C ASP A 130 -3.95 1.92 -5.54
N GLY A 131 -5.19 1.89 -6.04
CA GLY A 131 -6.33 1.38 -5.27
C GLY A 131 -6.17 -0.09 -4.87
N PHE A 132 -5.67 -0.93 -5.78
CA PHE A 132 -5.39 -2.33 -5.48
C PHE A 132 -4.29 -2.48 -4.42
N LEU A 133 -3.21 -1.73 -4.51
CA LEU A 133 -2.12 -1.75 -3.53
C LEU A 133 -2.53 -1.16 -2.17
N LEU A 134 -3.47 -0.22 -2.12
CA LEU A 134 -4.01 0.30 -0.88
C LEU A 134 -4.74 -0.77 -0.07
N ASN A 135 -5.60 -1.56 -0.72
CA ASN A 135 -6.34 -2.65 -0.10
C ASN A 135 -6.81 -3.66 -1.15
N PRO A 136 -6.01 -4.70 -1.46
CA PRO A 136 -6.35 -5.67 -2.50
C PRO A 136 -7.70 -6.37 -2.28
N LYS A 137 -8.04 -6.67 -1.03
CA LYS A 137 -9.29 -7.37 -0.70
C LYS A 137 -10.54 -6.50 -0.87
N LYS A 138 -10.40 -5.20 -0.62
CA LYS A 138 -11.49 -4.24 -0.84
C LYS A 138 -11.64 -3.90 -2.33
N TRP A 139 -10.50 -3.71 -3.04
CA TRP A 139 -10.48 -3.30 -4.44
C TRP A 139 -11.03 -4.36 -5.39
N ILE A 140 -10.52 -5.60 -5.25
CA ILE A 140 -11.04 -6.77 -5.99
C ILE A 140 -11.40 -7.86 -4.98
N PRO A 141 -12.65 -7.90 -4.49
CA PRO A 141 -13.08 -8.90 -3.52
C PRO A 141 -12.89 -10.33 -4.04
N LYS A 142 -12.63 -11.28 -3.15
CA LYS A 142 -12.38 -12.70 -3.48
C LYS A 142 -11.13 -12.96 -4.33
N ASN A 143 -10.21 -11.99 -4.49
CA ASN A 143 -8.90 -12.30 -5.02
C ASN A 143 -8.11 -13.19 -4.04
N LYS A 144 -7.08 -13.91 -4.53
CA LYS A 144 -6.27 -14.84 -3.72
C LYS A 144 -5.08 -14.17 -3.02
N MET A 145 -4.75 -12.91 -3.33
CA MET A 145 -3.61 -12.22 -2.73
C MET A 145 -3.85 -11.96 -1.24
N GLY A 146 -2.95 -12.48 -0.39
CA GLY A 146 -3.04 -12.35 1.08
C GLY A 146 -2.45 -11.07 1.64
N PHE A 147 -2.11 -10.09 0.80
CA PHE A 147 -1.48 -8.84 1.19
C PHE A 147 -2.49 -7.86 1.82
N LEU A 148 -2.09 -7.21 2.94
CA LEU A 148 -2.96 -6.27 3.67
C LEU A 148 -3.02 -4.87 3.04
N GLY A 149 -2.13 -4.61 2.10
CA GLY A 149 -2.02 -3.32 1.42
C GLY A 149 -0.99 -2.38 2.02
N LEU A 150 -0.71 -1.29 1.28
CA LEU A 150 0.18 -0.19 1.65
C LEU A 150 -0.66 1.06 1.93
N LYS A 151 -0.71 1.45 3.20
CA LYS A 151 -1.55 2.61 3.60
C LYS A 151 -0.94 3.95 3.18
N LYS A 152 0.41 4.03 3.16
CA LYS A 152 1.11 5.27 2.79
C LYS A 152 1.13 5.43 1.27
N PRO A 153 0.67 6.56 0.72
CA PRO A 153 0.67 6.81 -0.72
C PRO A 153 2.10 6.84 -1.30
N GLU A 154 3.09 7.31 -0.53
CA GLU A 154 4.49 7.32 -0.94
C GLU A 154 5.04 5.89 -1.15
N ASP A 155 4.58 4.92 -0.37
CA ASP A 155 5.00 3.54 -0.53
C ASP A 155 4.33 2.89 -1.75
N ARG A 156 3.07 3.23 -2.02
CA ARG A 156 2.38 2.79 -3.25
C ARG A 156 3.04 3.40 -4.49
N ALA A 157 3.35 4.69 -4.46
CA ALA A 157 4.10 5.36 -5.53
C ALA A 157 5.44 4.69 -5.81
N LYS A 158 6.24 4.36 -4.77
CA LYS A 158 7.50 3.63 -4.92
C LYS A 158 7.32 2.29 -5.60
N ILE A 159 6.30 1.50 -5.21
CA ILE A 159 6.05 0.20 -5.84
C ILE A 159 5.64 0.38 -7.30
N ILE A 160 4.70 1.28 -7.60
CA ILE A 160 4.24 1.55 -8.96
C ILE A 160 5.40 2.03 -9.84
N PHE A 161 6.21 2.97 -9.34
CA PHE A 161 7.40 3.46 -10.02
C PHE A 161 8.40 2.33 -10.33
N PHE A 162 8.67 1.47 -9.36
CA PHE A 162 9.57 0.33 -9.54
C PHE A 162 9.02 -0.66 -10.58
N LEU A 163 7.73 -0.97 -10.54
CA LEU A 163 7.09 -1.84 -11.52
C LEU A 163 7.14 -1.23 -12.93
N ASN A 164 6.93 0.08 -13.04
CA ASN A 164 7.03 0.80 -14.31
C ASN A 164 8.44 0.73 -14.91
N LYS A 165 9.49 0.75 -14.09
CA LYS A 165 10.89 0.57 -14.56
C LYS A 165 11.21 -0.88 -14.99
N ASN A 166 10.34 -1.85 -14.69
CA ASN A 166 10.48 -3.26 -15.02
C ASN A 166 9.46 -3.71 -16.09
N THR A 167 9.13 -2.83 -17.02
CA THR A 167 8.26 -3.10 -18.17
C THR A 167 8.95 -2.69 -19.47
N ASP A 168 8.61 -3.37 -20.56
CA ASP A 168 9.17 -3.08 -21.88
C ASP A 168 8.64 -1.74 -22.43
N ASN A 169 7.41 -1.36 -22.05
CA ASN A 169 6.75 -0.12 -22.44
C ASN A 169 6.34 0.68 -21.20
N PRO A 170 7.27 1.43 -20.58
CA PRO A 170 6.96 2.21 -19.39
C PRO A 170 6.00 3.36 -19.68
N LEU A 171 5.09 3.61 -18.76
CA LEU A 171 4.23 4.79 -18.80
C LEU A 171 5.06 6.04 -18.47
N PRO A 172 4.73 7.21 -19.06
CA PRO A 172 5.29 8.48 -18.64
C PRO A 172 4.73 8.85 -17.26
N LEU A 173 5.53 8.66 -16.21
CA LEU A 173 5.18 8.97 -14.81
C LEU A 173 5.80 10.30 -14.34
N GLN A 174 5.93 11.27 -15.23
CA GLN A 174 6.47 12.60 -14.95
C GLN A 174 5.47 13.66 -15.38
#